data_5b798111632ff7a9ce7eb51613bf10b7
#
_entry.id   5b798111632ff7a9ce7eb51613bf10b7
#
_cell.length_a   1.000
_cell.length_b   1.000
_cell.length_c   1.000
_cell.angle_alpha   90.00
_cell.angle_beta   90.00
_cell.angle_gamma   90.00
#
_symmetry.space_group_name_H-M   'P 1'
#
loop_
_entity.id
_entity.type
_entity.pdbx_description
1 polymer ?
#
loop_
_entity_poly.entity_id
_entity_poly.type
_entity_poly.pdbx_seq_one_letter_code
_entity_poly.pdbx_strand_id
1 'polypeptide(L)'
;SKEIGKLMGAGKKEEAEAAKEQVRQINEKLAEASAKRGEVDAKLNDILVGSPNIPCDATPVGKDESENPERRRWGTPREFDFDFKPHWDLGTDLDILDFDRGNKLSGSRFTVLGGAGARLERALINYFLDTHTSRGFKEWWPPIVVKRQTMFGTGQLPKFEDDAYHVSGDNFLIPTAEVVLTNLHAGEVLDAADLPKWYTAFTPCFREEAGSAGRDTRGIIRQHEFDK
;
A
#
# COMPACT_ATOMS: atom_id res chain seq x y z
N SER A 1 -17.06 -43.38 -11.16
CA SER A 1 -18.02 -43.49 -12.29
C SER A 1 -17.71 -44.61 -13.28
N LYS A 2 -16.45 -44.86 -13.68
CA LYS A 2 -16.09 -45.95 -14.62
C LYS A 2 -16.41 -47.34 -14.05
N GLU A 3 -16.27 -47.55 -12.74
CA GLU A 3 -16.50 -48.82 -12.08
C GLU A 3 -18.00 -49.16 -12.01
N ILE A 4 -18.84 -48.17 -11.72
CA ILE A 4 -20.30 -48.30 -11.73
C ILE A 4 -20.79 -48.70 -13.16
N GLY A 5 -20.23 -48.11 -14.20
CA GLY A 5 -20.51 -48.47 -15.58
C GLY A 5 -20.14 -49.92 -15.92
N LYS A 6 -19.01 -50.42 -15.42
CA LYS A 6 -18.59 -51.83 -15.59
C LYS A 6 -19.52 -52.82 -14.87
N LEU A 7 -19.94 -52.49 -13.63
CA LEU A 7 -20.88 -53.31 -12.87
C LEU A 7 -22.24 -53.39 -13.55
N MET A 8 -22.74 -52.29 -14.07
CA MET A 8 -23.98 -52.24 -14.85
C MET A 8 -23.88 -53.05 -16.13
N GLY A 9 -22.78 -52.95 -16.87
CA GLY A 9 -22.54 -53.72 -18.09
C GLY A 9 -22.38 -55.24 -17.84
N ALA A 10 -21.93 -55.63 -16.63
CA ALA A 10 -21.82 -57.03 -16.19
C ALA A 10 -23.13 -57.58 -15.59
N GLY A 11 -24.22 -56.84 -15.59
CA GLY A 11 -25.52 -57.27 -15.04
C GLY A 11 -25.62 -57.25 -13.51
N LYS A 12 -24.59 -56.75 -12.79
CA LYS A 12 -24.50 -56.70 -11.33
C LYS A 12 -25.19 -55.45 -10.77
N LYS A 13 -26.52 -55.40 -10.90
CA LYS A 13 -27.33 -54.22 -10.56
C LYS A 13 -27.24 -53.82 -9.08
N GLU A 14 -27.30 -54.79 -8.15
CA GLU A 14 -27.23 -54.51 -6.71
C GLU A 14 -25.86 -53.90 -6.29
N GLU A 15 -24.75 -54.46 -6.81
CA GLU A 15 -23.43 -53.93 -6.55
C GLU A 15 -23.26 -52.51 -7.15
N ALA A 16 -23.86 -52.25 -8.32
CA ALA A 16 -23.83 -50.93 -8.96
C ALA A 16 -24.66 -49.91 -8.15
N GLU A 17 -25.82 -50.26 -7.62
CA GLU A 17 -26.62 -49.35 -6.77
C GLU A 17 -25.92 -49.10 -5.43
N ALA A 18 -25.32 -50.12 -4.79
CA ALA A 18 -24.51 -49.90 -3.59
C ALA A 18 -23.33 -48.96 -3.83
N ALA A 19 -22.64 -49.11 -4.96
CA ALA A 19 -21.55 -48.21 -5.36
C ALA A 19 -22.03 -46.78 -5.64
N LYS A 20 -23.21 -46.59 -6.24
CA LYS A 20 -23.82 -45.28 -6.43
C LYS A 20 -24.13 -44.60 -5.09
N GLU A 21 -24.71 -45.34 -4.16
CA GLU A 21 -25.03 -44.83 -2.82
C GLU A 21 -23.78 -44.44 -2.06
N GLN A 22 -22.70 -45.24 -2.13
CA GLN A 22 -21.41 -44.89 -1.54
C GLN A 22 -20.83 -43.57 -2.16
N VAL A 23 -20.91 -43.45 -3.48
CA VAL A 23 -20.45 -42.21 -4.17
C VAL A 23 -21.29 -41.01 -3.73
N ARG A 24 -22.61 -41.18 -3.57
CA ARG A 24 -23.49 -40.12 -3.08
C ARG A 24 -23.07 -39.66 -1.67
N GLN A 25 -22.89 -40.60 -0.75
CA GLN A 25 -22.47 -40.31 0.62
C GLN A 25 -21.07 -39.67 0.69
N ILE A 26 -20.14 -40.09 -0.16
CA ILE A 26 -18.82 -39.49 -0.26
C ILE A 26 -18.93 -38.04 -0.77
N ASN A 27 -19.75 -37.79 -1.78
CA ASN A 27 -19.95 -36.46 -2.33
C ASN A 27 -20.62 -35.52 -1.32
N GLU A 28 -21.58 -36.01 -0.52
CA GLU A 28 -22.21 -35.23 0.56
C GLU A 28 -21.16 -34.83 1.61
N LYS A 29 -20.37 -35.78 2.09
CA LYS A 29 -19.28 -35.52 3.04
C LYS A 29 -18.21 -34.58 2.47
N LEU A 30 -17.91 -34.71 1.19
CA LEU A 30 -16.95 -33.83 0.50
C LEU A 30 -17.48 -32.40 0.42
N ALA A 31 -18.79 -32.25 0.12
CA ALA A 31 -19.43 -30.93 0.08
C ALA A 31 -19.42 -30.25 1.45
N GLU A 32 -19.78 -31.01 2.52
CA GLU A 32 -19.75 -30.51 3.90
C GLU A 32 -18.32 -30.12 4.33
N ALA A 33 -17.32 -30.96 4.04
CA ALA A 33 -15.93 -30.71 4.36
C ALA A 33 -15.39 -29.48 3.59
N SER A 34 -15.78 -29.33 2.31
CA SER A 34 -15.40 -28.18 1.49
C SER A 34 -16.01 -26.89 1.98
N ALA A 35 -17.29 -26.91 2.40
CA ALA A 35 -17.95 -25.75 3.00
C ALA A 35 -17.26 -25.32 4.30
N LYS A 36 -17.02 -26.27 5.21
CA LYS A 36 -16.32 -26.04 6.48
C LYS A 36 -14.90 -25.52 6.26
N ARG A 37 -14.18 -26.07 5.28
CA ARG A 37 -12.86 -25.57 4.89
C ARG A 37 -12.94 -24.11 4.45
N GLY A 38 -13.89 -23.74 3.59
CA GLY A 38 -14.08 -22.36 3.14
C GLY A 38 -14.32 -21.39 4.30
N GLU A 39 -15.13 -21.79 5.30
CA GLU A 39 -15.34 -20.98 6.50
C GLU A 39 -14.06 -20.80 7.34
N VAL A 40 -13.29 -21.87 7.50
CA VAL A 40 -12.03 -21.82 8.25
C VAL A 40 -10.97 -20.99 7.51
N ASP A 41 -10.85 -21.18 6.19
CA ASP A 41 -9.92 -20.41 5.35
C ASP A 41 -10.25 -18.92 5.40
N ALA A 42 -11.53 -18.53 5.36
CA ALA A 42 -11.96 -17.14 5.49
C ALA A 42 -11.56 -16.54 6.85
N LYS A 43 -11.87 -17.24 7.96
CA LYS A 43 -11.49 -16.80 9.31
C LYS A 43 -9.98 -16.68 9.50
N LEU A 44 -9.23 -17.65 8.96
CA LEU A 44 -7.78 -17.62 9.01
C LEU A 44 -7.21 -16.41 8.25
N ASN A 45 -7.76 -16.15 7.07
CA ASN A 45 -7.36 -14.98 6.25
C ASN A 45 -7.63 -13.67 6.99
N ASP A 46 -8.81 -13.51 7.60
CA ASP A 46 -9.17 -12.31 8.37
C ASP A 46 -8.19 -12.06 9.53
N ILE A 47 -7.79 -13.12 10.23
CA ILE A 47 -6.80 -13.03 11.32
C ILE A 47 -5.43 -12.63 10.76
N LEU A 48 -4.97 -13.28 9.69
CA LEU A 48 -3.66 -13.04 9.10
C LEU A 48 -3.53 -11.62 8.55
N VAL A 49 -4.57 -11.12 7.87
CA VAL A 49 -4.60 -9.76 7.31
C VAL A 49 -4.56 -8.70 8.41
N GLY A 50 -5.20 -8.95 9.56
CA GLY A 50 -5.19 -8.04 10.71
C GLY A 50 -3.95 -8.17 11.62
N SER A 51 -3.12 -9.19 11.41
CA SER A 51 -1.96 -9.45 12.29
C SER A 51 -0.76 -8.58 11.91
N PRO A 52 -0.07 -7.96 12.90
CA PRO A 52 1.17 -7.26 12.67
C PRO A 52 2.26 -8.19 12.12
N ASN A 53 3.21 -7.63 11.38
CA ASN A 53 4.39 -8.38 10.95
C ASN A 53 5.25 -8.79 12.15
N ILE A 54 5.90 -9.94 12.06
CA ILE A 54 6.80 -10.44 13.11
C ILE A 54 8.09 -9.60 13.09
N PRO A 55 8.46 -8.95 14.21
CA PRO A 55 9.70 -8.20 14.27
C PRO A 55 10.92 -9.14 14.21
N CYS A 56 12.05 -8.66 13.69
CA CYS A 56 13.29 -9.43 13.72
C CYS A 56 13.90 -9.44 15.13
N ASP A 57 14.80 -10.41 15.40
CA ASP A 57 15.45 -10.58 16.71
C ASP A 57 16.26 -9.35 17.18
N ALA A 58 16.69 -8.50 16.22
CA ALA A 58 17.41 -7.27 16.52
C ALA A 58 16.51 -6.11 16.97
N THR A 59 15.19 -6.27 16.91
CA THR A 59 14.23 -5.26 17.33
C THR A 59 14.17 -5.23 18.87
N PRO A 60 14.46 -4.09 19.52
CA PRO A 60 14.37 -4.01 20.98
C PRO A 60 12.93 -4.11 21.46
N VAL A 61 12.73 -4.73 22.60
CA VAL A 61 11.44 -4.71 23.29
C VAL A 61 11.38 -3.44 24.12
N GLY A 62 10.35 -2.62 23.91
CA GLY A 62 10.14 -1.36 24.62
C GLY A 62 8.67 -0.97 24.66
N LYS A 63 8.32 -0.02 25.52
CA LYS A 63 6.93 0.49 25.65
C LYS A 63 6.55 1.44 24.52
N ASP A 64 7.49 2.30 24.12
CA ASP A 64 7.32 3.32 23.11
C ASP A 64 8.69 3.72 22.50
N GLU A 65 8.67 4.72 21.63
CA GLU A 65 9.86 5.21 20.91
C GLU A 65 10.96 5.79 21.80
N SER A 66 10.65 6.17 23.04
CA SER A 66 11.66 6.70 23.98
C SER A 66 12.68 5.65 24.42
N GLU A 67 12.32 4.37 24.31
CA GLU A 67 13.18 3.23 24.63
C GLU A 67 13.99 2.72 23.43
N ASN A 68 13.85 3.36 22.25
CA ASN A 68 14.63 2.97 21.07
C ASN A 68 16.11 3.36 21.22
N PRO A 69 17.05 2.38 21.19
CA PRO A 69 18.47 2.70 21.26
C PRO A 69 18.96 3.31 19.96
N GLU A 70 19.72 4.39 20.05
CA GLU A 70 20.40 4.96 18.90
C GLU A 70 21.46 3.97 18.36
N ARG A 71 21.30 3.51 17.13
CA ARG A 71 22.18 2.54 16.48
C ARG A 71 23.44 3.19 15.89
N ARG A 72 23.29 4.37 15.32
CA ARG A 72 24.37 5.10 14.64
C ARG A 72 24.02 6.55 14.50
N ARG A 73 25.04 7.40 14.69
CA ARG A 73 24.99 8.84 14.38
C ARG A 73 25.98 9.14 13.26
N TRP A 74 25.60 10.01 12.33
CA TRP A 74 26.47 10.49 11.26
C TRP A 74 26.32 12.00 11.10
N GLY A 75 27.47 12.69 10.95
CA GLY A 75 27.53 14.13 10.81
C GLY A 75 27.23 14.90 12.09
N THR A 76 27.34 16.20 12.00
CA THR A 76 27.00 17.14 13.07
C THR A 76 25.99 18.13 12.52
N PRO A 77 24.82 18.31 13.16
CA PRO A 77 23.86 19.34 12.76
C PRO A 77 24.53 20.72 12.75
N ARG A 78 24.19 21.52 11.77
CA ARG A 78 24.66 22.91 11.73
C ARG A 78 24.06 23.70 12.88
N GLU A 79 24.88 24.40 13.62
CA GLU A 79 24.45 25.43 14.55
C GLU A 79 24.35 26.77 13.80
N PHE A 80 23.25 27.49 14.04
CA PHE A 80 23.02 28.81 13.44
C PHE A 80 23.36 29.88 14.49
N ASP A 81 24.04 30.92 14.04
CA ASP A 81 24.40 32.11 14.82
C ASP A 81 23.38 33.25 14.70
N PHE A 82 22.21 32.93 14.15
CA PHE A 82 21.07 33.85 13.95
C PHE A 82 19.74 33.13 14.27
N ASP A 83 18.71 33.91 14.56
CA ASP A 83 17.34 33.40 14.74
C ASP A 83 16.77 32.96 13.39
N PHE A 84 16.62 31.65 13.22
CA PHE A 84 16.06 31.08 11.99
C PHE A 84 14.54 30.99 12.02
N LYS A 85 13.92 31.30 10.89
CA LYS A 85 12.47 31.17 10.70
C LYS A 85 12.10 29.75 10.26
N PRO A 86 10.92 29.24 10.64
CA PRO A 86 10.41 27.99 10.11
C PRO A 86 10.03 28.14 8.62
N HIS A 87 9.94 27.00 7.92
CA HIS A 87 9.73 26.96 6.47
C HIS A 87 8.40 27.61 6.03
N TRP A 88 7.37 27.56 6.87
CA TRP A 88 6.08 28.21 6.55
C TRP A 88 6.17 29.74 6.55
N ASP A 89 6.96 30.33 7.44
CA ASP A 89 7.17 31.78 7.44
C ASP A 89 8.07 32.18 6.24
N LEU A 90 9.17 31.44 6.03
CA LEU A 90 10.07 31.70 4.89
C LEU A 90 9.35 31.55 3.55
N GLY A 91 8.54 30.51 3.39
CA GLY A 91 7.82 30.26 2.16
C GLY A 91 6.76 31.33 1.85
N THR A 92 6.09 31.82 2.88
CA THR A 92 5.12 32.91 2.76
C THR A 92 5.82 34.25 2.48
N ASP A 93 6.87 34.58 3.24
CA ASP A 93 7.66 35.82 3.02
C ASP A 93 8.26 35.92 1.62
N LEU A 94 8.63 34.77 1.05
CA LEU A 94 9.20 34.67 -0.31
C LEU A 94 8.14 34.53 -1.42
N ASP A 95 6.86 34.51 -1.07
CA ASP A 95 5.74 34.30 -2.01
C ASP A 95 5.86 33.01 -2.84
N ILE A 96 6.36 31.95 -2.20
CA ILE A 96 6.51 30.62 -2.82
C ILE A 96 5.58 29.55 -2.23
N LEU A 97 5.04 29.78 -1.02
CA LEU A 97 4.02 28.96 -0.36
C LEU A 97 2.79 29.82 -0.04
N ASP A 98 1.61 29.36 -0.43
CA ASP A 98 0.34 30.05 -0.18
C ASP A 98 -0.65 29.07 0.50
N PHE A 99 -0.69 29.17 1.80
CA PHE A 99 -1.58 28.35 2.64
C PHE A 99 -3.02 28.85 2.60
N ASP A 100 -3.25 30.16 2.48
CA ASP A 100 -4.58 30.76 2.44
C ASP A 100 -5.33 30.33 1.18
N ARG A 101 -4.67 30.39 0.03
CA ARG A 101 -5.24 29.89 -1.23
C ARG A 101 -5.40 28.39 -1.22
N GLY A 102 -4.47 27.62 -0.67
CA GLY A 102 -4.62 26.19 -0.48
C GLY A 102 -5.86 25.84 0.34
N ASN A 103 -6.03 26.49 1.48
CA ASN A 103 -7.20 26.33 2.34
C ASN A 103 -8.51 26.75 1.65
N LYS A 104 -8.49 27.83 0.87
CA LYS A 104 -9.65 28.30 0.10
C LYS A 104 -10.09 27.30 -0.97
N LEU A 105 -9.14 26.61 -1.61
CA LEU A 105 -9.42 25.67 -2.70
C LEU A 105 -9.87 24.32 -2.20
N SER A 106 -9.21 23.77 -1.17
CA SER A 106 -9.35 22.37 -0.79
C SER A 106 -9.47 22.13 0.71
N GLY A 107 -9.36 23.17 1.54
CA GLY A 107 -9.39 23.05 2.98
C GLY A 107 -8.00 23.07 3.63
N SER A 108 -7.97 22.80 4.92
CA SER A 108 -6.70 22.77 5.69
C SER A 108 -5.74 21.73 5.15
N ARG A 109 -4.44 21.95 5.36
CA ARG A 109 -3.35 21.05 4.92
C ARG A 109 -3.24 20.84 3.40
N PHE A 110 -3.79 21.74 2.62
CA PHE A 110 -3.49 21.90 1.22
C PHE A 110 -2.70 23.19 1.04
N THR A 111 -1.70 23.16 0.17
CA THR A 111 -0.80 24.29 -0.07
C THR A 111 -0.71 24.58 -1.56
N VAL A 112 -0.70 25.84 -1.92
CA VAL A 112 -0.38 26.26 -3.30
C VAL A 112 1.07 26.68 -3.37
N LEU A 113 1.81 26.09 -4.30
CA LEU A 113 3.16 26.53 -4.64
C LEU A 113 3.08 27.60 -5.73
N GLY A 114 3.69 28.77 -5.48
CA GLY A 114 3.70 29.90 -6.42
C GLY A 114 5.07 30.13 -7.05
N GLY A 115 5.11 30.75 -8.24
CA GLY A 115 6.31 31.29 -8.85
C GLY A 115 7.56 30.41 -8.79
N ALA A 116 8.56 30.84 -8.02
CA ALA A 116 9.80 30.11 -7.83
C ALA A 116 9.61 28.77 -7.07
N GLY A 117 8.63 28.68 -6.17
CA GLY A 117 8.30 27.43 -5.46
C GLY A 117 7.83 26.33 -6.41
N ALA A 118 6.86 26.62 -7.26
CA ALA A 118 6.38 25.67 -8.27
C ALA A 118 7.48 25.28 -9.27
N ARG A 119 8.37 26.21 -9.61
CA ARG A 119 9.52 25.91 -10.46
C ARG A 119 10.54 25.01 -9.78
N LEU A 120 10.78 25.21 -8.48
CA LEU A 120 11.68 24.37 -7.68
C LEU A 120 11.15 22.95 -7.57
N GLU A 121 9.85 22.78 -7.25
CA GLU A 121 9.20 21.49 -7.19
C GLU A 121 9.40 20.69 -8.49
N ARG A 122 9.05 21.28 -9.62
CA ARG A 122 9.24 20.65 -10.92
C ARG A 122 10.72 20.34 -11.22
N ALA A 123 11.64 21.20 -10.81
CA ALA A 123 13.07 20.97 -11.00
C ALA A 123 13.57 19.78 -10.17
N LEU A 124 13.08 19.63 -8.94
CA LEU A 124 13.40 18.49 -8.07
C LEU A 124 12.84 17.17 -8.62
N ILE A 125 11.60 17.19 -9.11
CA ILE A 125 10.98 16.00 -9.76
C ILE A 125 11.87 15.54 -10.92
N ASN A 126 12.23 16.43 -11.84
CA ASN A 126 13.10 16.10 -12.98
C ASN A 126 14.47 15.60 -12.52
N TYR A 127 15.09 16.29 -11.57
CA TYR A 127 16.40 15.91 -11.03
C TYR A 127 16.41 14.49 -10.43
N PHE A 128 15.38 14.14 -9.66
CA PHE A 128 15.28 12.80 -9.09
C PHE A 128 15.05 11.73 -10.15
N LEU A 129 14.13 11.95 -11.08
CA LEU A 129 13.85 11.00 -12.16
C LEU A 129 15.08 10.77 -13.04
N ASP A 130 15.75 11.84 -13.48
CA ASP A 130 16.96 11.77 -14.29
C ASP A 130 18.12 11.07 -13.54
N THR A 131 18.25 11.35 -12.23
CA THR A 131 19.26 10.71 -11.40
C THR A 131 19.01 9.21 -11.26
N HIS A 132 17.77 8.79 -11.04
CA HIS A 132 17.44 7.37 -10.89
C HIS A 132 17.53 6.63 -12.22
N THR A 133 17.03 7.20 -13.31
CA THR A 133 17.12 6.58 -14.64
C THR A 133 18.55 6.43 -15.12
N SER A 134 19.42 7.43 -14.86
CA SER A 134 20.86 7.31 -15.15
C SER A 134 21.58 6.21 -14.36
N ARG A 135 20.99 5.75 -13.25
CA ARG A 135 21.47 4.64 -12.41
C ARG A 135 20.82 3.28 -12.74
N GLY A 136 20.06 3.22 -13.83
CA GLY A 136 19.45 1.97 -14.32
C GLY A 136 18.06 1.68 -13.79
N PHE A 137 17.43 2.61 -13.09
CA PHE A 137 16.02 2.48 -12.76
C PHE A 137 15.16 2.68 -14.01
N LYS A 138 14.13 1.84 -14.19
CA LYS A 138 13.13 2.05 -15.23
C LYS A 138 12.05 2.99 -14.72
N GLU A 139 11.85 4.09 -15.43
CA GLU A 139 10.79 5.04 -15.12
C GLU A 139 9.43 4.52 -15.57
N TRP A 140 8.43 4.74 -14.71
CA TRP A 140 7.03 4.45 -14.97
C TRP A 140 6.16 5.67 -14.72
N TRP A 141 5.09 5.80 -15.47
CA TRP A 141 4.04 6.80 -15.27
C TRP A 141 2.72 6.08 -14.97
N PRO A 142 2.47 5.68 -13.72
CA PRO A 142 1.32 4.86 -13.37
C PRO A 142 0.05 5.70 -13.13
N PRO A 143 -1.15 5.09 -13.18
CA PRO A 143 -2.38 5.74 -12.72
C PRO A 143 -2.33 5.97 -11.21
N ILE A 144 -2.97 7.06 -10.76
CA ILE A 144 -3.09 7.41 -9.33
C ILE A 144 -4.41 6.95 -8.69
N VAL A 145 -5.38 6.57 -9.50
CA VAL A 145 -6.64 5.96 -9.04
C VAL A 145 -6.51 4.44 -9.19
N VAL A 146 -6.69 3.72 -8.07
CA VAL A 146 -6.48 2.28 -8.02
C VAL A 146 -7.66 1.55 -7.40
N LYS A 147 -7.80 0.27 -7.71
CA LYS A 147 -8.81 -0.62 -7.14
C LYS A 147 -8.45 -0.98 -5.69
N ARG A 148 -9.47 -1.35 -4.89
CA ARG A 148 -9.30 -1.91 -3.55
C ARG A 148 -8.23 -3.00 -3.48
N GLN A 149 -8.25 -3.93 -4.43
CA GLN A 149 -7.30 -5.04 -4.47
C GLN A 149 -5.83 -4.57 -4.60
N THR A 150 -5.58 -3.48 -5.31
CA THR A 150 -4.24 -2.90 -5.45
C THR A 150 -3.76 -2.29 -4.11
N MET A 151 -4.65 -1.60 -3.38
CA MET A 151 -4.36 -1.10 -2.04
C MET A 151 -4.10 -2.24 -1.04
N PHE A 152 -4.85 -3.33 -1.17
CA PHE A 152 -4.66 -4.53 -0.35
C PHE A 152 -3.31 -5.21 -0.63
N GLY A 153 -2.88 -5.28 -1.89
CA GLY A 153 -1.64 -5.95 -2.32
C GLY A 153 -0.36 -5.40 -1.69
N THR A 154 -0.39 -4.15 -1.20
CA THR A 154 0.73 -3.50 -0.48
C THR A 154 0.44 -3.26 1.00
N GLY A 155 -0.64 -3.86 1.55
CA GLY A 155 -0.98 -3.78 2.97
C GLY A 155 -1.50 -2.41 3.43
N GLN A 156 -1.93 -1.54 2.51
CA GLN A 156 -2.61 -0.31 2.88
C GLN A 156 -4.00 -0.61 3.45
N LEU A 157 -4.69 -1.56 2.86
CA LEU A 157 -5.98 -2.06 3.35
C LEU A 157 -5.80 -3.44 3.99
N PRO A 158 -6.64 -3.76 5.00
CA PRO A 158 -7.71 -2.94 5.60
C PRO A 158 -7.22 -1.91 6.62
N LYS A 159 -5.98 -1.99 7.07
CA LYS A 159 -5.47 -1.28 8.27
C LYS A 159 -5.59 0.25 8.18
N PHE A 160 -5.36 0.84 7.01
CA PHE A 160 -5.32 2.28 6.80
C PHE A 160 -6.50 2.78 5.94
N GLU A 161 -7.66 2.13 6.02
CA GLU A 161 -8.83 2.52 5.23
C GLU A 161 -9.34 3.92 5.60
N ASP A 162 -9.33 4.26 6.89
CA ASP A 162 -9.72 5.59 7.38
C ASP A 162 -8.76 6.71 6.96
N ASP A 163 -7.54 6.35 6.53
CA ASP A 163 -6.51 7.29 6.08
C ASP A 163 -6.44 7.40 4.54
N ALA A 164 -7.29 6.66 3.83
CA ALA A 164 -7.30 6.58 2.39
C ALA A 164 -8.39 7.46 1.76
N TYR A 165 -8.03 8.22 0.72
CA TYR A 165 -9.01 8.95 -0.10
C TYR A 165 -9.81 8.00 -0.98
N HIS A 166 -11.12 7.91 -0.73
CA HIS A 166 -12.05 7.12 -1.53
C HIS A 166 -12.56 7.91 -2.74
N VAL A 167 -12.66 7.22 -3.87
CA VAL A 167 -13.34 7.73 -5.07
C VAL A 167 -14.44 6.77 -5.52
N SER A 168 -15.26 7.15 -6.51
CA SER A 168 -16.38 6.33 -6.97
C SER A 168 -15.95 4.94 -7.41
N GLY A 169 -16.84 3.94 -7.26
CA GLY A 169 -16.63 2.58 -7.74
C GLY A 169 -15.67 1.74 -6.91
N ASP A 170 -15.57 2.00 -5.60
CA ASP A 170 -14.68 1.29 -4.67
C ASP A 170 -13.19 1.40 -5.07
N ASN A 171 -12.84 2.60 -5.55
CA ASN A 171 -11.48 2.96 -5.91
C ASN A 171 -10.91 3.95 -4.89
N PHE A 172 -9.60 4.15 -4.95
CA PHE A 172 -8.83 4.98 -4.03
C PHE A 172 -7.82 5.83 -4.78
N LEU A 173 -7.51 7.02 -4.24
CA LEU A 173 -6.28 7.72 -4.60
C LEU A 173 -5.11 7.08 -3.87
N ILE A 174 -3.98 6.95 -4.53
CA ILE A 174 -2.80 6.30 -3.94
C ILE A 174 -2.18 7.15 -2.84
N PRO A 175 -1.81 6.56 -1.68
CA PRO A 175 -1.06 7.24 -0.63
C PRO A 175 0.45 7.27 -0.88
N THR A 176 0.92 6.53 -1.87
CA THR A 176 2.33 6.39 -2.27
C THR A 176 2.44 5.68 -3.62
N ALA A 177 3.45 6.04 -4.42
CA ALA A 177 3.76 5.35 -5.68
C ALA A 177 4.09 3.85 -5.51
N GLU A 178 4.52 3.45 -4.32
CA GLU A 178 4.78 2.04 -3.97
C GLU A 178 3.58 1.13 -4.28
N VAL A 179 2.34 1.61 -4.00
CA VAL A 179 1.11 0.86 -4.26
C VAL A 179 1.02 0.43 -5.72
N VAL A 180 1.27 1.32 -6.65
CA VAL A 180 1.16 1.02 -8.08
C VAL A 180 2.37 0.28 -8.61
N LEU A 181 3.59 0.68 -8.23
CA LEU A 181 4.81 0.06 -8.75
C LEU A 181 4.97 -1.40 -8.30
N THR A 182 4.67 -1.71 -7.04
CA THR A 182 4.72 -3.08 -6.52
C THR A 182 3.68 -3.98 -7.19
N ASN A 183 2.47 -3.46 -7.41
CA ASN A 183 1.39 -4.22 -8.03
C ASN A 183 1.49 -4.34 -9.56
N LEU A 184 2.50 -3.75 -10.22
CA LEU A 184 2.74 -3.99 -11.66
C LEU A 184 2.89 -5.48 -11.98
N HIS A 185 3.41 -6.26 -11.04
CA HIS A 185 3.64 -7.70 -11.18
C HIS A 185 2.73 -8.56 -10.28
N ALA A 186 1.63 -7.99 -9.77
CA ALA A 186 0.70 -8.73 -8.93
C ALA A 186 0.10 -9.92 -9.69
N GLY A 187 0.23 -11.13 -9.14
CA GLY A 187 -0.26 -12.36 -9.76
C GLY A 187 0.61 -12.91 -10.90
N GLU A 188 1.77 -12.31 -11.18
CA GLU A 188 2.72 -12.80 -12.16
C GLU A 188 3.78 -13.72 -11.52
N VAL A 189 4.24 -14.71 -12.27
CA VAL A 189 5.43 -15.50 -11.94
C VAL A 189 6.58 -14.97 -12.79
N LEU A 190 7.58 -14.38 -12.14
CA LEU A 190 8.71 -13.77 -12.80
C LEU A 190 9.86 -14.78 -12.97
N ASP A 191 10.61 -14.69 -14.09
CA ASP A 191 11.85 -15.44 -14.24
C ASP A 191 12.92 -14.84 -13.30
N ALA A 192 13.71 -15.70 -12.67
CA ALA A 192 14.82 -15.29 -11.80
C ALA A 192 15.87 -14.46 -12.55
N ALA A 193 16.04 -14.70 -13.85
CA ALA A 193 16.94 -13.93 -14.70
C ALA A 193 16.49 -12.46 -14.92
N ASP A 194 15.21 -12.18 -14.71
CA ASP A 194 14.64 -10.83 -14.83
C ASP A 194 14.82 -9.97 -13.58
N LEU A 195 15.41 -10.51 -12.52
CA LEU A 195 15.60 -9.84 -11.23
C LEU A 195 17.07 -9.43 -11.04
N PRO A 196 17.34 -8.31 -10.34
CA PRO A 196 16.35 -7.38 -9.73
C PRO A 196 15.70 -6.46 -10.76
N LYS A 197 14.45 -6.03 -10.47
CA LYS A 197 13.74 -4.99 -11.22
C LYS A 197 13.75 -3.70 -10.40
N TRP A 198 14.34 -2.65 -10.93
CA TRP A 198 14.42 -1.33 -10.29
C TRP A 198 13.51 -0.34 -11.00
N TYR A 199 12.59 0.27 -10.24
CA TYR A 199 11.58 1.18 -10.77
C TYR A 199 11.63 2.53 -10.06
N THR A 200 11.31 3.57 -10.80
CA THR A 200 11.07 4.92 -10.29
C THR A 200 9.82 5.50 -10.94
N ALA A 201 9.12 6.36 -10.22
CA ALA A 201 7.98 7.09 -10.73
C ALA A 201 7.82 8.40 -9.95
N PHE A 202 7.27 9.39 -10.60
CA PHE A 202 6.68 10.55 -9.96
C PHE A 202 5.17 10.36 -9.87
N THR A 203 4.58 10.61 -8.70
CA THR A 203 3.14 10.63 -8.52
C THR A 203 2.72 11.64 -7.45
N PRO A 204 1.59 12.37 -7.63
CA PRO A 204 0.88 12.93 -6.50
C PRO A 204 0.37 11.79 -5.61
N CYS A 205 0.38 12.01 -4.29
CA CYS A 205 -0.02 11.06 -3.27
C CYS A 205 -0.99 11.72 -2.30
N PHE A 206 -1.93 10.93 -1.75
CA PHE A 206 -3.06 11.45 -0.98
C PHE A 206 -3.23 10.68 0.33
N ARG A 207 -3.39 11.42 1.46
CA ARG A 207 -3.65 10.85 2.79
C ARG A 207 -4.62 11.70 3.55
N GLU A 208 -5.65 11.09 4.16
CA GLU A 208 -6.60 11.77 5.04
C GLU A 208 -5.97 12.20 6.37
N GLU A 209 -4.79 11.65 6.71
CA GLU A 209 -4.08 11.98 7.96
C GLU A 209 -4.97 11.87 9.21
N ALA A 210 -5.87 10.87 9.24
CA ALA A 210 -6.89 10.70 10.28
C ALA A 210 -6.31 10.59 11.70
N GLY A 211 -5.11 10.00 11.84
CA GLY A 211 -4.40 9.84 13.11
C GLY A 211 -3.56 11.04 13.57
N SER A 212 -3.65 12.21 12.93
CA SER A 212 -2.78 13.36 13.20
C SER A 212 -3.32 14.37 14.23
N ALA A 213 -4.45 14.07 14.89
CA ALA A 213 -5.00 14.92 15.94
C ALA A 213 -3.98 15.17 17.07
N GLY A 214 -3.80 16.45 17.45
CA GLY A 214 -2.85 16.86 18.49
C GLY A 214 -1.39 16.97 18.06
N ARG A 215 -1.04 16.69 16.81
CA ARG A 215 0.30 16.89 16.25
C ARG A 215 0.45 18.27 15.62
N ASP A 216 1.69 18.77 15.52
CA ASP A 216 1.95 20.03 14.79
C ASP A 216 1.69 19.79 13.28
N THR A 217 0.68 20.49 12.77
CA THR A 217 0.22 20.40 11.37
C THR A 217 0.54 21.66 10.57
N ARG A 218 1.34 22.60 11.12
CA ARG A 218 1.77 23.80 10.41
C ARG A 218 2.77 23.47 9.30
N GLY A 219 2.73 24.27 8.23
CA GLY A 219 3.64 24.11 7.09
C GLY A 219 3.29 22.94 6.20
N ILE A 220 4.29 22.39 5.50
CA ILE A 220 4.14 21.39 4.44
C ILE A 220 4.58 19.96 4.85
N ILE A 221 4.83 19.70 6.13
CA ILE A 221 5.30 18.38 6.58
C ILE A 221 4.17 17.35 6.60
N ARG A 222 2.92 17.79 6.88
CA ARG A 222 1.74 16.93 6.93
C ARG A 222 0.64 17.51 6.07
N GLN A 223 0.60 17.07 4.83
CA GLN A 223 -0.38 17.50 3.84
C GLN A 223 -1.26 16.34 3.40
N HIS A 224 -2.50 16.65 2.98
CA HIS A 224 -3.43 15.69 2.38
C HIS A 224 -3.00 15.29 0.97
N GLU A 225 -2.33 16.18 0.26
CA GLU A 225 -1.75 15.95 -1.08
C GLU A 225 -0.29 16.35 -1.06
N PHE A 226 0.59 15.49 -1.58
CA PHE A 226 2.03 15.72 -1.68
C PHE A 226 2.63 14.89 -2.82
N ASP A 227 3.72 15.37 -3.37
CA ASP A 227 4.45 14.73 -4.45
C ASP A 227 5.50 13.74 -3.92
N LYS A 228 5.65 12.63 -4.62
CA LYS A 228 6.60 11.60 -4.24
C LYS A 228 7.28 10.95 -5.45
#